data_9121a3a922d17d7af1aac05c7591823b
#
_entry.id   9121a3a922d17d7af1aac05c7591823b
#
_cell.length_a   1.000
_cell.length_b   1.000
_cell.length_c   1.000
_cell.angle_alpha   90.00
_cell.angle_beta   90.00
_cell.angle_gamma   90.00
#
_symmetry.space_group_name_H-M   'P 1'
#
loop_
_entity.id
_entity.type
_entity.pdbx_description
1 polymer ?
#
loop_
_entity_poly.entity_id
_entity_poly.type
_entity_poly.pdbx_seq_one_letter_code
_entity_poly.pdbx_strand_id
1 'polypeptide(L)'
;MLDTASNQPVLPPEIARRRTFAIISHPDAGKTTLTEKFLLYGGAIQMAGQVRAKGEARRTRSDFMQMEKDRGISVSASAMSFDYDNFRFNLVDTPGHSDFSEDTYRTLTAVDAAVMVIDGAKGVESQTQKLFEVCRLRDLPILTFCNKMDRESRDTFEIIDEIQEMLAIDVTPAAWPIGVGRDFIGCYDMLRDRLELMDRADRNKVAESIQINGLDDPKLAEHVPEHLLDKLLEEVEMARELLPALDPQAVLEGHMTPIWFGSAINSFGVKELMEGIGAYGPQPQVQSAEPRQIAPNEKKVAGFVFKVQANMDPKHRDRVAFVRMASGHFKRGMKLTHVRSKKPMAISNPVLFLASDRELAEEAWAGDIIGIPNHGQLRIGDTLTEGEALRVTGIPSFAPELLQGVRAGDPMKAKHLEKALMQFAEEGAAKVFKPSIGSGFIVGVVGALQFEVLASRIEMEYGLPVRFEASQFTSARWVSGEKAEVDKFVNANKQHIAHDHDGDIVYLTRLQWDIDRVVRDYPELNLTATKEMMV
;
A
#
# COMPACT_ATOMS: atom_id res chain seq x y z
N MET A 1 -34.47 10.75 18.05
CA MET A 1 -34.69 9.76 16.98
C MET A 1 -34.74 10.53 15.68
N LEU A 2 -33.62 10.65 14.99
CA LEU A 2 -33.54 11.07 13.59
C LEU A 2 -32.81 9.93 12.89
N ASP A 3 -33.59 9.08 12.23
CA ASP A 3 -33.14 8.06 11.31
C ASP A 3 -32.46 8.76 10.10
N THR A 4 -31.17 9.03 10.20
CA THR A 4 -30.35 9.27 9.03
C THR A 4 -29.80 7.92 8.57
N ALA A 5 -30.68 7.07 8.04
CA ALA A 5 -30.28 5.89 7.29
C ALA A 5 -29.39 6.38 6.13
N SER A 6 -28.10 6.10 6.23
CA SER A 6 -27.12 6.30 5.16
C SER A 6 -27.67 5.62 3.90
N ASN A 7 -27.87 6.39 2.85
CA ASN A 7 -28.42 5.97 1.56
C ASN A 7 -27.41 5.12 0.75
N GLN A 8 -26.56 4.35 1.44
CA GLN A 8 -25.63 3.41 0.80
C GLN A 8 -26.41 2.15 0.41
N PRO A 9 -26.31 1.72 -0.84
CA PRO A 9 -27.00 0.52 -1.30
C PRO A 9 -26.50 -0.69 -0.50
N VAL A 10 -27.42 -1.49 0.03
CA VAL A 10 -27.11 -2.72 0.75
C VAL A 10 -26.30 -3.64 -0.17
N LEU A 11 -25.06 -3.93 0.24
CA LEU A 11 -24.18 -4.81 -0.51
C LEU A 11 -24.56 -6.29 -0.32
N PRO A 12 -24.36 -7.14 -1.33
CA PRO A 12 -24.45 -8.59 -1.16
C PRO A 12 -23.54 -9.07 -0.02
N PRO A 13 -23.95 -10.07 0.77
CA PRO A 13 -23.19 -10.54 1.94
C PRO A 13 -21.73 -10.86 1.65
N GLU A 14 -21.45 -11.50 0.51
CA GLU A 14 -20.07 -11.80 0.08
C GLU A 14 -19.24 -10.54 -0.16
N ILE A 15 -19.81 -9.48 -0.67
CA ILE A 15 -19.11 -8.20 -0.84
C ILE A 15 -18.98 -7.48 0.50
N ALA A 16 -20.05 -7.45 1.29
CA ALA A 16 -20.12 -6.75 2.57
C ALA A 16 -19.10 -7.25 3.61
N ARG A 17 -18.71 -8.54 3.55
CA ARG A 17 -17.74 -9.12 4.46
C ARG A 17 -16.27 -8.83 4.08
N ARG A 18 -16.00 -8.22 2.94
CA ARG A 18 -14.63 -7.93 2.49
C ARG A 18 -14.09 -6.65 3.10
N ARG A 19 -12.83 -6.72 3.49
CA ARG A 19 -12.03 -5.58 3.97
C ARG A 19 -10.70 -5.59 3.24
N THR A 20 -10.48 -4.57 2.42
CA THR A 20 -9.24 -4.46 1.64
C THR A 20 -8.47 -3.25 2.12
N PHE A 21 -7.30 -3.48 2.68
CA PHE A 21 -6.52 -2.44 3.33
C PHE A 21 -5.02 -2.59 3.06
N ALA A 22 -4.31 -1.48 3.14
CA ALA A 22 -2.85 -1.45 3.10
C ALA A 22 -2.29 -1.17 4.50
N ILE A 23 -1.07 -1.65 4.77
CA ILE A 23 -0.33 -1.24 5.96
C ILE A 23 0.68 -0.17 5.56
N ILE A 24 0.61 0.99 6.20
CA ILE A 24 1.53 2.11 6.01
C ILE A 24 2.30 2.39 7.29
N SER A 25 3.59 2.68 7.16
CA SER A 25 4.45 2.99 8.31
C SER A 25 5.77 3.57 7.88
N HIS A 26 6.48 4.18 8.81
CA HIS A 26 7.92 4.40 8.68
C HIS A 26 8.68 3.07 8.67
N PRO A 27 9.88 2.97 8.01
CA PRO A 27 10.75 1.81 8.15
C PRO A 27 11.00 1.45 9.63
N ASP A 28 11.06 0.16 9.93
CA ASP A 28 11.27 -0.40 11.27
C ASP A 28 10.16 -0.18 12.32
N ALA A 29 9.04 0.47 11.99
CA ALA A 29 7.89 0.57 12.91
C ALA A 29 7.25 -0.79 13.25
N GLY A 30 7.58 -1.86 12.51
CA GLY A 30 7.13 -3.23 12.77
C GLY A 30 6.06 -3.71 11.79
N LYS A 31 5.93 -3.07 10.63
CA LYS A 31 4.98 -3.43 9.58
C LYS A 31 5.02 -4.91 9.20
N THR A 32 6.18 -5.41 8.81
CA THR A 32 6.37 -6.81 8.41
C THR A 32 6.01 -7.79 9.52
N THR A 33 6.35 -7.46 10.78
CA THR A 33 5.97 -8.28 11.94
C THR A 33 4.45 -8.30 12.11
N LEU A 34 3.78 -7.15 11.96
CA LEU A 34 2.32 -7.07 12.04
C LEU A 34 1.66 -7.87 10.92
N THR A 35 2.15 -7.76 9.68
CA THR A 35 1.70 -8.55 8.53
C THR A 35 1.78 -10.06 8.82
N GLU A 36 2.92 -10.55 9.34
CA GLU A 36 3.07 -11.97 9.70
C GLU A 36 2.07 -12.40 10.78
N LYS A 37 1.78 -11.52 11.75
CA LYS A 37 0.81 -11.84 12.80
C LYS A 37 -0.63 -11.87 12.28
N PHE A 38 -1.00 -10.99 11.36
CA PHE A 38 -2.31 -11.06 10.69
C PHE A 38 -2.49 -12.40 9.97
N LEU A 39 -1.47 -12.85 9.24
CA LEU A 39 -1.51 -14.14 8.56
C LEU A 39 -1.57 -15.34 9.53
N LEU A 40 -0.93 -15.22 10.70
CA LEU A 40 -1.00 -16.23 11.74
C LEU A 40 -2.43 -16.36 12.29
N TYR A 41 -3.06 -15.24 12.66
CA TYR A 41 -4.42 -15.22 13.17
C TYR A 41 -5.45 -15.67 12.12
N GLY A 42 -5.23 -15.32 10.85
CA GLY A 42 -6.04 -15.78 9.73
C GLY A 42 -5.82 -17.26 9.36
N GLY A 43 -4.98 -17.99 10.09
CA GLY A 43 -4.67 -19.39 9.81
C GLY A 43 -3.92 -19.62 8.49
N ALA A 44 -3.52 -18.56 7.80
CA ALA A 44 -2.78 -18.65 6.55
C ALA A 44 -1.32 -19.10 6.75
N ILE A 45 -0.81 -19.00 7.96
CA ILE A 45 0.48 -19.56 8.41
C ILE A 45 0.31 -20.27 9.74
N GLN A 46 0.94 -21.42 9.91
CA GLN A 46 0.79 -22.23 11.13
C GLN A 46 1.59 -21.71 12.33
N MET A 47 2.67 -20.97 12.09
CA MET A 47 3.49 -20.33 13.16
C MET A 47 4.20 -19.08 12.63
N ALA A 48 4.02 -17.97 13.32
CA ALA A 48 4.82 -16.76 13.07
C ALA A 48 6.26 -16.99 13.53
N GLY A 49 7.24 -16.66 12.67
CA GLY A 49 8.67 -16.74 13.04
C GLY A 49 9.25 -18.14 13.11
N GLN A 50 8.67 -19.17 12.51
CA GLN A 50 9.28 -20.50 12.38
C GLN A 50 10.45 -20.53 11.38
N VAL A 51 11.26 -19.48 11.36
CA VAL A 51 12.59 -19.53 10.76
C VAL A 51 13.63 -19.20 11.83
N ARG A 52 13.59 -19.92 12.92
CA ARG A 52 14.73 -20.11 13.81
C ARG A 52 15.32 -21.50 13.60
N ALA A 53 15.72 -21.84 12.38
CA ALA A 53 16.69 -22.86 12.16
C ALA A 53 18.08 -22.20 12.22
N LYS A 54 18.94 -22.78 13.06
CA LYS A 54 20.33 -22.37 13.30
C LYS A 54 21.00 -21.72 12.08
N GLY A 55 21.37 -20.43 12.19
CA GLY A 55 22.39 -19.82 11.35
C GLY A 55 21.92 -19.13 10.06
N GLU A 56 20.63 -19.09 9.72
CA GLU A 56 20.13 -18.35 8.56
C GLU A 56 19.36 -17.09 9.00
N ALA A 57 19.64 -15.99 8.29
CA ALA A 57 18.98 -14.70 8.48
C ALA A 57 17.45 -14.84 8.44
N ARG A 58 16.74 -14.02 9.22
CA ARG A 58 15.26 -13.92 9.24
C ARG A 58 14.73 -13.87 7.82
N ARG A 59 14.06 -14.89 7.37
CA ARG A 59 13.34 -14.91 6.10
C ARG A 59 11.90 -14.52 6.38
N THR A 60 11.53 -13.30 6.06
CA THR A 60 10.13 -12.86 6.08
C THR A 60 9.41 -13.43 4.87
N ARG A 61 8.17 -13.91 5.07
CA ARG A 61 7.38 -14.50 3.97
C ARG A 61 6.86 -13.47 2.97
N SER A 62 6.83 -12.19 3.34
CA SER A 62 6.48 -11.08 2.46
C SER A 62 7.59 -10.70 1.48
N ASP A 63 8.86 -11.07 1.75
CA ASP A 63 10.01 -10.68 0.94
C ASP A 63 10.34 -11.77 -0.09
N PHE A 64 10.04 -11.52 -1.36
CA PHE A 64 10.21 -12.48 -2.43
C PHE A 64 11.59 -12.41 -3.10
N MET A 65 12.20 -11.21 -3.19
CA MET A 65 13.49 -11.01 -3.84
C MET A 65 14.65 -11.37 -2.90
N GLN A 66 15.73 -11.94 -3.46
CA GLN A 66 16.94 -12.23 -2.69
C GLN A 66 17.52 -10.97 -2.05
N MET A 67 17.45 -9.85 -2.74
CA MET A 67 17.91 -8.55 -2.24
C MET A 67 17.09 -8.03 -1.05
N GLU A 68 15.77 -8.26 -1.04
CA GLU A 68 14.90 -7.95 0.11
C GLU A 68 15.35 -8.73 1.34
N LYS A 69 15.65 -10.02 1.15
CA LYS A 69 16.12 -10.92 2.21
C LYS A 69 17.51 -10.52 2.73
N ASP A 70 18.41 -10.14 1.84
CA ASP A 70 19.79 -9.81 2.17
C ASP A 70 19.88 -8.46 2.92
N ARG A 71 18.99 -7.52 2.60
CA ARG A 71 18.96 -6.17 3.19
C ARG A 71 17.91 -6.00 4.29
N GLY A 72 16.95 -6.92 4.40
CA GLY A 72 15.86 -6.85 5.38
C GLY A 72 14.87 -5.70 5.12
N ILE A 73 14.70 -5.29 3.86
CA ILE A 73 13.77 -4.24 3.45
C ILE A 73 12.83 -4.77 2.37
N SER A 74 11.54 -4.47 2.48
CA SER A 74 10.56 -4.76 1.44
C SER A 74 10.70 -3.74 0.31
N VAL A 75 10.93 -4.23 -0.90
CA VAL A 75 11.14 -3.42 -2.12
C VAL A 75 9.86 -3.27 -2.92
N SER A 76 8.97 -4.27 -2.85
CA SER A 76 7.73 -4.27 -3.60
C SER A 76 6.53 -4.61 -2.73
N ALA A 77 5.37 -4.03 -3.06
CA ALA A 77 4.11 -4.37 -2.39
C ALA A 77 3.71 -5.83 -2.68
N SER A 78 3.14 -6.51 -1.70
CA SER A 78 2.59 -7.86 -1.84
C SER A 78 1.11 -7.87 -1.41
N ALA A 79 0.29 -8.66 -2.10
CA ALA A 79 -1.12 -8.83 -1.74
C ALA A 79 -1.31 -10.21 -1.10
N MET A 80 -2.11 -10.27 -0.04
CA MET A 80 -2.40 -11.50 0.69
C MET A 80 -3.86 -11.50 1.12
N SER A 81 -4.52 -12.65 1.00
CA SER A 81 -5.92 -12.81 1.40
C SER A 81 -6.06 -13.90 2.44
N PHE A 82 -6.92 -13.69 3.43
CA PHE A 82 -7.24 -14.67 4.47
C PHE A 82 -8.63 -14.41 5.06
N ASP A 83 -9.22 -15.44 5.65
CA ASP A 83 -10.47 -15.30 6.39
C ASP A 83 -10.17 -15.23 7.89
N TYR A 84 -10.89 -14.36 8.59
CA TYR A 84 -10.87 -14.27 10.04
C TYR A 84 -12.25 -13.86 10.54
N ASP A 85 -12.80 -14.63 11.45
CA ASP A 85 -14.18 -14.52 11.90
C ASP A 85 -15.15 -14.52 10.69
N ASN A 86 -16.03 -13.56 10.55
CA ASN A 86 -16.95 -13.45 9.43
C ASN A 86 -16.41 -12.58 8.27
N PHE A 87 -15.17 -12.12 8.34
CA PHE A 87 -14.57 -11.22 7.36
C PHE A 87 -13.61 -11.94 6.42
N ARG A 88 -13.56 -11.45 5.19
CA ARG A 88 -12.50 -11.75 4.21
C ARG A 88 -11.58 -10.54 4.12
N PHE A 89 -10.36 -10.70 4.60
CA PHE A 89 -9.34 -9.67 4.56
C PHE A 89 -8.49 -9.80 3.31
N ASN A 90 -8.30 -8.68 2.61
CA ASN A 90 -7.33 -8.53 1.53
C ASN A 90 -6.31 -7.49 1.99
N LEU A 91 -5.19 -7.97 2.48
CA LEU A 91 -4.08 -7.17 2.96
C LEU A 91 -3.12 -6.88 1.83
N VAL A 92 -2.76 -5.62 1.62
CA VAL A 92 -1.68 -5.22 0.74
C VAL A 92 -0.54 -4.63 1.57
N ASP A 93 0.55 -5.40 1.66
CA ASP A 93 1.77 -4.96 2.34
C ASP A 93 2.55 -4.02 1.42
N THR A 94 2.84 -2.81 1.89
CA THR A 94 3.51 -1.77 1.09
C THR A 94 5.00 -1.70 1.42
N PRO A 95 5.88 -1.26 0.49
CA PRO A 95 7.25 -0.96 0.83
C PRO A 95 7.34 0.09 1.93
N GLY A 96 8.22 -0.13 2.92
CA GLY A 96 8.43 0.84 3.99
C GLY A 96 9.43 1.95 3.62
N HIS A 97 10.33 1.70 2.65
CA HIS A 97 11.39 2.62 2.30
C HIS A 97 10.91 3.71 1.32
N SER A 98 11.31 4.96 1.55
CA SER A 98 10.93 6.13 0.72
C SER A 98 11.25 5.98 -0.76
N ASP A 99 12.33 5.29 -1.09
CA ASP A 99 12.75 5.05 -2.48
C ASP A 99 11.70 4.30 -3.31
N PHE A 100 10.79 3.57 -2.65
CA PHE A 100 9.72 2.79 -3.30
C PHE A 100 8.32 3.40 -3.08
N SER A 101 8.23 4.67 -2.73
CA SER A 101 6.97 5.35 -2.41
C SER A 101 5.96 5.35 -3.56
N GLU A 102 6.40 5.36 -4.83
CA GLU A 102 5.48 5.32 -5.97
C GLU A 102 4.69 4.00 -6.03
N ASP A 103 5.31 2.85 -5.69
CA ASP A 103 4.61 1.57 -5.58
C ASP A 103 3.56 1.60 -4.45
N THR A 104 3.90 2.24 -3.33
CA THR A 104 2.97 2.46 -2.23
C THR A 104 1.78 3.33 -2.67
N TYR A 105 2.01 4.43 -3.38
CA TYR A 105 0.94 5.33 -3.83
C TYR A 105 -0.01 4.63 -4.80
N ARG A 106 0.52 3.82 -5.73
CA ARG A 106 -0.31 3.01 -6.63
C ARG A 106 -1.09 1.94 -5.87
N THR A 107 -0.47 1.30 -4.90
CA THR A 107 -1.13 0.30 -4.05
C THR A 107 -2.31 0.89 -3.28
N LEU A 108 -2.18 2.12 -2.76
CA LEU A 108 -3.25 2.83 -2.07
C LEU A 108 -4.46 3.13 -2.98
N THR A 109 -4.34 3.02 -4.31
CA THR A 109 -5.51 3.10 -5.21
C THR A 109 -6.37 1.84 -5.22
N ALA A 110 -5.81 0.74 -4.78
CA ALA A 110 -6.45 -0.57 -4.83
C ALA A 110 -7.04 -1.02 -3.49
N VAL A 111 -6.98 -0.17 -2.47
CA VAL A 111 -7.49 -0.48 -1.13
C VAL A 111 -8.59 0.48 -0.70
N ASP A 112 -9.37 0.07 0.28
CA ASP A 112 -10.48 0.85 0.81
C ASP A 112 -10.13 1.53 2.14
N ALA A 113 -9.06 1.08 2.82
CA ALA A 113 -8.56 1.66 4.08
C ALA A 113 -7.04 1.52 4.20
N ALA A 114 -6.45 2.21 5.16
CA ALA A 114 -5.07 2.02 5.56
C ALA A 114 -4.96 1.73 7.06
N VAL A 115 -4.03 0.84 7.43
CA VAL A 115 -3.59 0.65 8.80
C VAL A 115 -2.26 1.37 8.97
N MET A 116 -2.26 2.42 9.77
CA MET A 116 -1.06 3.21 10.09
C MET A 116 -0.37 2.61 11.31
N VAL A 117 0.90 2.22 11.15
CA VAL A 117 1.70 1.67 12.26
C VAL A 117 2.71 2.71 12.72
N ILE A 118 2.64 3.04 14.01
CA ILE A 118 3.50 4.01 14.69
C ILE A 118 4.37 3.26 15.70
N ASP A 119 5.63 3.63 15.81
CA ASP A 119 6.54 3.15 16.85
C ASP A 119 6.30 3.97 18.13
N GLY A 120 5.91 3.33 19.22
CA GLY A 120 5.60 4.01 20.49
C GLY A 120 6.75 4.82 21.08
N ALA A 121 8.01 4.49 20.75
CA ALA A 121 9.17 5.26 21.19
C ALA A 121 9.44 6.49 20.31
N LYS A 122 9.11 6.42 19.00
CA LYS A 122 9.49 7.42 18.01
C LYS A 122 8.36 8.38 17.65
N GLY A 123 7.09 7.95 17.76
CA GLY A 123 5.92 8.73 17.37
C GLY A 123 5.74 8.81 15.85
N VAL A 124 5.26 9.95 15.36
CA VAL A 124 4.98 10.19 13.93
C VAL A 124 6.27 10.59 13.22
N GLU A 125 6.80 9.68 12.42
CA GLU A 125 8.01 9.93 11.63
C GLU A 125 7.67 10.47 10.23
N SER A 126 8.61 11.15 9.58
CA SER A 126 8.41 11.86 8.31
C SER A 126 7.80 11.03 7.18
N GLN A 127 8.13 9.74 7.08
CA GLN A 127 7.55 8.85 6.06
C GLN A 127 6.09 8.54 6.37
N THR A 128 5.75 8.37 7.65
CA THR A 128 4.35 8.16 8.09
C THR A 128 3.49 9.36 7.70
N GLN A 129 3.98 10.58 7.94
CA GLN A 129 3.29 11.81 7.57
C GLN A 129 3.04 11.90 6.06
N LYS A 130 4.05 11.64 5.22
CA LYS A 130 3.90 11.63 3.76
C LYS A 130 2.85 10.62 3.28
N LEU A 131 2.84 9.43 3.86
CA LEU A 131 1.88 8.39 3.49
C LEU A 131 0.47 8.74 3.97
N PHE A 132 0.35 9.37 5.14
CA PHE A 132 -0.92 9.91 5.62
C PHE A 132 -1.49 10.97 4.68
N GLU A 133 -0.67 11.92 4.22
CA GLU A 133 -1.09 12.94 3.25
C GLU A 133 -1.67 12.31 1.97
N VAL A 134 -1.06 11.23 1.50
CA VAL A 134 -1.56 10.49 0.32
C VAL A 134 -2.89 9.81 0.61
N CYS A 135 -3.06 9.20 1.79
CA CYS A 135 -4.33 8.62 2.21
C CYS A 135 -5.42 9.70 2.28
N ARG A 136 -5.11 10.87 2.85
CA ARG A 136 -6.03 12.00 2.98
C ARG A 136 -6.46 12.55 1.62
N LEU A 137 -5.53 12.70 0.66
CA LEU A 137 -5.85 13.13 -0.71
C LEU A 137 -6.77 12.15 -1.46
N ARG A 138 -6.97 10.96 -0.93
CA ARG A 138 -7.78 9.89 -1.49
C ARG A 138 -9.01 9.57 -0.66
N ASP A 139 -9.24 10.33 0.41
CA ASP A 139 -10.32 10.08 1.38
C ASP A 139 -10.31 8.63 1.92
N LEU A 140 -9.10 8.06 2.10
CA LEU A 140 -8.94 6.71 2.65
C LEU A 140 -9.04 6.75 4.18
N PRO A 141 -9.99 6.05 4.79
CA PRO A 141 -10.06 5.86 6.23
C PRO A 141 -8.78 5.22 6.79
N ILE A 142 -8.38 5.68 7.98
CA ILE A 142 -7.16 5.21 8.64
C ILE A 142 -7.51 4.62 10.00
N LEU A 143 -6.95 3.44 10.29
CA LEU A 143 -6.95 2.83 11.61
C LEU A 143 -5.50 2.80 12.12
N THR A 144 -5.26 3.22 13.35
CA THR A 144 -3.90 3.40 13.87
C THR A 144 -3.52 2.30 14.85
N PHE A 145 -2.29 1.80 14.73
CA PHE A 145 -1.70 0.85 15.66
C PHE A 145 -0.37 1.39 16.21
N CYS A 146 -0.35 1.72 17.49
CA CYS A 146 0.86 2.10 18.20
C CYS A 146 1.57 0.82 18.68
N ASN A 147 2.69 0.52 18.04
CA ASN A 147 3.44 -0.73 18.19
C ASN A 147 4.64 -0.55 19.15
N LYS A 148 5.14 -1.67 19.65
CA LYS A 148 6.34 -1.78 20.49
C LYS A 148 6.17 -1.24 21.91
N MET A 149 4.97 -1.30 22.45
CA MET A 149 4.68 -0.90 23.83
C MET A 149 5.45 -1.74 24.89
N ASP A 150 6.00 -2.88 24.48
CA ASP A 150 6.92 -3.73 25.29
C ASP A 150 8.33 -3.15 25.43
N ARG A 151 8.63 -2.01 24.83
CA ARG A 151 9.88 -1.25 24.94
C ARG A 151 9.63 0.09 25.59
N GLU A 152 10.70 0.80 25.95
CA GLU A 152 10.57 2.20 26.36
C GLU A 152 9.82 2.96 25.28
N SER A 153 8.66 3.47 25.63
CA SER A 153 7.79 4.27 24.77
C SER A 153 7.52 5.62 25.42
N ARG A 154 7.07 6.55 24.62
CA ARG A 154 6.61 7.86 25.08
C ARG A 154 5.30 7.71 25.85
N ASP A 155 4.90 8.75 26.53
CA ASP A 155 3.59 8.82 27.17
C ASP A 155 2.46 8.67 26.16
N THR A 156 1.37 8.02 26.55
CA THR A 156 0.24 7.70 25.67
C THR A 156 -0.46 8.96 25.17
N PHE A 157 -0.68 9.95 26.03
CA PHE A 157 -1.27 11.22 25.64
C PHE A 157 -0.37 12.01 24.70
N GLU A 158 0.95 12.05 24.98
CA GLU A 158 1.90 12.70 24.06
C GLU A 158 1.88 12.10 22.65
N ILE A 159 1.73 10.79 22.51
CA ILE A 159 1.61 10.12 21.20
C ILE A 159 0.30 10.52 20.52
N ILE A 160 -0.80 10.54 21.25
CA ILE A 160 -2.12 10.94 20.73
C ILE A 160 -2.10 12.39 20.27
N ASP A 161 -1.59 13.29 21.11
CA ASP A 161 -1.48 14.72 20.79
C ASP A 161 -0.62 14.96 19.54
N GLU A 162 0.53 14.27 19.44
CA GLU A 162 1.38 14.36 18.25
C GLU A 162 0.67 13.90 16.97
N ILE A 163 -0.11 12.81 17.03
CA ILE A 163 -0.90 12.34 15.88
C ILE A 163 -1.94 13.41 15.49
N GLN A 164 -2.66 13.95 16.46
CA GLN A 164 -3.67 14.99 16.22
C GLN A 164 -3.07 16.27 15.63
N GLU A 165 -1.95 16.73 16.20
CA GLU A 165 -1.29 17.97 15.74
C GLU A 165 -0.64 17.81 14.37
N MET A 166 0.14 16.72 14.16
CA MET A 166 0.90 16.55 12.92
C MET A 166 0.05 16.11 11.74
N LEU A 167 -1.01 15.33 12.01
CA LEU A 167 -1.84 14.76 10.95
C LEU A 167 -3.19 15.49 10.79
N ALA A 168 -3.55 16.36 11.72
CA ALA A 168 -4.84 17.08 11.75
C ALA A 168 -6.04 16.13 11.59
N ILE A 169 -6.07 15.06 12.40
CA ILE A 169 -7.11 14.05 12.46
C ILE A 169 -7.49 13.80 13.91
N ASP A 170 -8.78 13.62 14.19
CA ASP A 170 -9.24 13.25 15.52
C ASP A 170 -8.80 11.82 15.87
N VAL A 171 -8.28 11.63 17.09
CA VAL A 171 -7.86 10.33 17.59
C VAL A 171 -8.78 9.88 18.70
N THR A 172 -9.31 8.66 18.59
CA THR A 172 -10.11 8.02 19.63
C THR A 172 -9.43 6.73 20.10
N PRO A 173 -9.12 6.56 21.40
CA PRO A 173 -8.51 5.34 21.87
C PRO A 173 -9.51 4.18 21.87
N ALA A 174 -9.23 3.14 21.10
CA ALA A 174 -9.98 1.89 21.12
C ALA A 174 -9.49 0.97 22.25
N ALA A 175 -8.25 1.08 22.62
CA ALA A 175 -7.63 0.39 23.74
C ALA A 175 -6.67 1.33 24.47
N TRP A 176 -6.49 1.14 25.78
CA TRP A 176 -5.54 1.91 26.61
C TRP A 176 -4.45 1.00 27.17
N PRO A 177 -3.16 1.34 27.05
CA PRO A 177 -2.07 0.49 27.52
C PRO A 177 -1.99 0.47 29.04
N ILE A 178 -1.71 -0.69 29.61
CA ILE A 178 -1.48 -0.88 31.06
C ILE A 178 0.02 -1.00 31.29
N GLY A 179 0.63 0.11 31.70
CA GLY A 179 2.06 0.25 31.79
C GLY A 179 2.74 0.38 30.41
N VAL A 180 4.04 0.62 30.43
CA VAL A 180 4.88 0.76 29.23
C VAL A 180 6.23 0.08 29.44
N GLY A 181 6.90 -0.34 28.39
CA GLY A 181 8.21 -0.97 28.47
C GLY A 181 8.20 -2.29 29.24
N ARG A 182 8.99 -2.36 30.29
CA ARG A 182 9.06 -3.58 31.13
C ARG A 182 7.79 -3.80 31.95
N ASP A 183 7.08 -2.74 32.26
CA ASP A 183 5.83 -2.77 33.03
C ASP A 183 4.59 -2.94 32.16
N PHE A 184 4.74 -2.99 30.85
CA PHE A 184 3.64 -3.26 29.94
C PHE A 184 3.11 -4.68 30.14
N ILE A 185 1.88 -4.79 30.64
CA ILE A 185 1.24 -6.09 30.93
C ILE A 185 0.04 -6.37 30.01
N GLY A 186 -0.50 -5.37 29.36
CA GLY A 186 -1.69 -5.52 28.55
C GLY A 186 -2.33 -4.20 28.17
N CYS A 187 -3.60 -4.28 27.74
CA CYS A 187 -4.43 -3.12 27.47
C CYS A 187 -5.84 -3.29 28.05
N TYR A 188 -6.46 -2.18 28.36
CA TYR A 188 -7.88 -2.08 28.59
C TYR A 188 -8.58 -1.73 27.26
N ASP A 189 -9.46 -2.61 26.76
CA ASP A 189 -10.30 -2.37 25.59
C ASP A 189 -11.42 -1.40 26.01
N MET A 190 -11.29 -0.15 25.60
CA MET A 190 -12.22 0.93 25.95
C MET A 190 -13.57 0.82 25.25
N LEU A 191 -13.64 0.07 24.15
CA LEU A 191 -14.86 -0.09 23.36
C LEU A 191 -15.75 -1.22 23.85
N ARG A 192 -15.17 -2.23 24.54
CA ARG A 192 -15.88 -3.45 24.94
C ARG A 192 -15.78 -3.76 26.43
N ASP A 193 -15.16 -2.88 27.21
CA ASP A 193 -14.91 -3.08 28.65
C ASP A 193 -14.26 -4.45 28.92
N ARG A 194 -13.10 -4.70 28.29
CA ARG A 194 -12.35 -5.94 28.45
C ARG A 194 -10.92 -5.64 28.86
N LEU A 195 -10.37 -6.52 29.69
CA LEU A 195 -8.96 -6.54 30.03
C LEU A 195 -8.24 -7.57 29.15
N GLU A 196 -7.31 -7.12 28.35
CA GLU A 196 -6.50 -7.95 27.48
C GLU A 196 -5.09 -8.03 28.08
N LEU A 197 -4.68 -9.23 28.53
CA LEU A 197 -3.40 -9.43 29.20
C LEU A 197 -2.42 -10.21 28.36
N MET A 198 -1.17 -9.74 28.30
CA MET A 198 -0.11 -10.34 27.52
C MET A 198 0.48 -11.56 28.26
N ASP A 199 0.53 -12.73 27.60
CA ASP A 199 1.26 -13.88 28.11
C ASP A 199 2.77 -13.70 27.88
N ARG A 200 3.51 -13.44 28.95
CA ARG A 200 4.97 -13.25 28.88
C ARG A 200 5.74 -14.56 28.72
N ALA A 201 5.13 -15.69 29.02
CA ALA A 201 5.77 -17.01 28.92
C ALA A 201 5.75 -17.55 27.49
N ASP A 202 4.68 -17.28 26.73
CA ASP A 202 4.53 -17.71 25.35
C ASP A 202 4.12 -16.54 24.44
N ARG A 203 5.10 -15.99 23.73
CA ARG A 203 4.92 -14.87 22.80
C ARG A 203 4.01 -15.16 21.59
N ASN A 204 3.64 -16.41 21.37
CA ASN A 204 2.74 -16.83 20.30
C ASN A 204 1.34 -17.15 20.81
N LYS A 205 1.15 -17.16 22.12
CA LYS A 205 -0.16 -17.38 22.73
C LYS A 205 -1.01 -16.11 22.61
N VAL A 206 -2.24 -16.29 22.21
CA VAL A 206 -3.25 -15.22 22.19
C VAL A 206 -3.46 -14.74 23.62
N ALA A 207 -3.51 -13.42 23.81
CA ALA A 207 -3.80 -12.83 25.11
C ALA A 207 -5.12 -13.36 25.68
N GLU A 208 -5.17 -13.56 26.97
CA GLU A 208 -6.42 -13.86 27.67
C GLU A 208 -7.28 -12.60 27.73
N SER A 209 -8.52 -12.72 27.25
CA SER A 209 -9.52 -11.65 27.29
C SER A 209 -10.42 -11.86 28.50
N ILE A 210 -10.43 -10.89 29.41
CA ILE A 210 -11.23 -10.94 30.63
C ILE A 210 -12.33 -9.89 30.55
N GLN A 211 -13.58 -10.34 30.52
CA GLN A 211 -14.72 -9.43 30.52
C GLN A 211 -14.84 -8.75 31.88
N ILE A 212 -14.93 -7.44 31.87
CA ILE A 212 -15.15 -6.59 33.04
C ILE A 212 -16.38 -5.69 32.83
N ASN A 213 -16.91 -5.14 33.93
CA ASN A 213 -18.09 -4.29 33.92
C ASN A 213 -17.73 -2.84 34.26
N GLY A 214 -16.84 -2.25 33.46
CA GLY A 214 -16.35 -0.88 33.67
C GLY A 214 -15.15 -0.83 34.62
N LEU A 215 -14.72 0.41 34.92
CA LEU A 215 -13.52 0.66 35.71
C LEU A 215 -13.66 0.31 37.20
N ASP A 216 -14.86 0.21 37.72
CA ASP A 216 -15.14 -0.16 39.12
C ASP A 216 -15.19 -1.68 39.34
N ASP A 217 -14.97 -2.50 38.28
CA ASP A 217 -15.01 -3.96 38.43
C ASP A 217 -13.83 -4.46 39.30
N PRO A 218 -14.12 -5.17 40.41
CA PRO A 218 -13.07 -5.69 41.28
C PRO A 218 -12.06 -6.62 40.58
N LYS A 219 -12.43 -7.22 39.46
CA LYS A 219 -11.53 -8.04 38.64
C LYS A 219 -10.30 -7.26 38.14
N LEU A 220 -10.41 -5.93 37.95
CA LEU A 220 -9.24 -5.13 37.60
C LEU A 220 -8.15 -5.25 38.67
N ALA A 221 -8.51 -5.13 39.96
CA ALA A 221 -7.57 -5.27 41.06
C ALA A 221 -7.03 -6.70 41.25
N GLU A 222 -7.75 -7.72 40.74
CA GLU A 222 -7.26 -9.11 40.77
C GLU A 222 -6.16 -9.37 39.73
N HIS A 223 -6.17 -8.63 38.60
CA HIS A 223 -5.32 -8.91 37.45
C HIS A 223 -4.28 -7.81 37.16
N VAL A 224 -4.51 -6.58 37.61
CA VAL A 224 -3.63 -5.44 37.40
C VAL A 224 -2.90 -5.12 38.72
N PRO A 225 -1.56 -5.05 38.76
CA PRO A 225 -0.80 -4.64 39.94
C PRO A 225 -1.24 -3.25 40.42
N GLU A 226 -1.32 -3.07 41.77
CA GLU A 226 -1.82 -1.85 42.41
C GLU A 226 -1.18 -0.56 41.86
N HIS A 227 0.14 -0.55 41.68
CA HIS A 227 0.86 0.62 41.17
C HIS A 227 0.55 0.97 39.68
N LEU A 228 -0.02 0.04 38.90
CA LEU A 228 -0.48 0.27 37.54
C LEU A 228 -1.99 0.53 37.48
N LEU A 229 -2.73 0.02 38.48
CA LEU A 229 -4.19 0.14 38.52
C LEU A 229 -4.61 1.60 38.73
N ASP A 230 -4.05 2.26 39.74
CA ASP A 230 -4.39 3.67 40.03
C ASP A 230 -4.13 4.55 38.81
N LYS A 231 -2.96 4.36 38.18
CA LYS A 231 -2.61 5.07 36.94
C LYS A 231 -3.55 4.76 35.79
N LEU A 232 -3.92 3.50 35.59
CA LEU A 232 -4.87 3.09 34.55
C LEU A 232 -6.23 3.76 34.72
N LEU A 233 -6.76 3.75 35.95
CA LEU A 233 -8.06 4.36 36.25
C LEU A 233 -8.05 5.86 35.95
N GLU A 234 -7.04 6.58 36.44
CA GLU A 234 -6.88 8.01 36.20
C GLU A 234 -6.77 8.35 34.71
N GLU A 235 -5.88 7.61 33.99
CA GLU A 235 -5.65 7.86 32.57
C GLU A 235 -6.86 7.53 31.70
N VAL A 236 -7.60 6.44 31.97
CA VAL A 236 -8.79 6.06 31.20
C VAL A 236 -9.94 7.03 31.43
N GLU A 237 -10.14 7.50 32.70
CA GLU A 237 -11.12 8.55 32.99
C GLU A 237 -10.77 9.85 32.23
N MET A 238 -9.52 10.27 32.31
CA MET A 238 -9.03 11.46 31.61
C MET A 238 -9.21 11.32 30.10
N ALA A 239 -8.88 10.15 29.52
CA ALA A 239 -9.03 9.90 28.10
C ALA A 239 -10.50 9.95 27.65
N ARG A 240 -11.45 9.45 28.48
CA ARG A 240 -12.89 9.54 28.21
C ARG A 240 -13.43 10.97 28.28
N GLU A 241 -12.81 11.84 29.09
CA GLU A 241 -13.23 13.24 29.20
C GLU A 241 -12.64 14.12 28.09
N LEU A 242 -11.38 13.90 27.73
CA LEU A 242 -10.63 14.80 26.85
C LEU A 242 -10.67 14.39 25.38
N LEU A 243 -10.76 13.10 25.08
CA LEU A 243 -10.69 12.58 23.72
C LEU A 243 -12.10 12.30 23.16
N PRO A 244 -12.29 12.46 21.85
CA PRO A 244 -13.60 12.21 21.24
C PRO A 244 -14.00 10.75 21.35
N ALA A 245 -15.28 10.49 21.59
CA ALA A 245 -15.84 9.16 21.51
C ALA A 245 -15.79 8.64 20.06
N LEU A 246 -15.71 7.32 19.91
CA LEU A 246 -15.67 6.69 18.60
C LEU A 246 -16.96 6.98 17.81
N ASP A 247 -16.81 7.65 16.69
CA ASP A 247 -17.84 7.83 15.69
C ASP A 247 -17.48 7.02 14.42
N PRO A 248 -18.19 5.89 14.16
CA PRO A 248 -17.92 5.08 12.98
C PRO A 248 -18.06 5.84 11.66
N GLN A 249 -18.91 6.84 11.57
CA GLN A 249 -19.09 7.63 10.37
C GLN A 249 -17.88 8.56 10.15
N ALA A 250 -17.42 9.23 11.19
CA ALA A 250 -16.20 10.06 11.13
C ALA A 250 -14.95 9.23 10.76
N VAL A 251 -14.88 7.97 11.21
CA VAL A 251 -13.81 7.04 10.78
C VAL A 251 -13.91 6.75 9.29
N LEU A 252 -15.10 6.42 8.78
CA LEU A 252 -15.30 6.13 7.34
C LEU A 252 -15.07 7.35 6.44
N GLU A 253 -15.27 8.54 6.96
CA GLU A 253 -15.02 9.81 6.25
C GLU A 253 -13.56 10.27 6.35
N GLY A 254 -12.71 9.56 7.11
CA GLY A 254 -11.30 9.90 7.28
C GLY A 254 -11.03 11.09 8.20
N HIS A 255 -12.02 11.49 9.01
CA HIS A 255 -11.89 12.58 9.98
C HIS A 255 -11.41 12.11 11.36
N MET A 256 -11.58 10.83 11.65
CA MET A 256 -11.21 10.20 12.91
C MET A 256 -10.43 8.92 12.68
N THR A 257 -9.45 8.65 13.55
CA THR A 257 -8.74 7.37 13.58
C THR A 257 -8.88 6.71 14.96
N PRO A 258 -9.40 5.48 15.04
CA PRO A 258 -9.29 4.70 16.27
C PRO A 258 -7.85 4.20 16.43
N ILE A 259 -7.32 4.27 17.67
CA ILE A 259 -5.96 3.82 17.97
C ILE A 259 -5.98 2.61 18.92
N TRP A 260 -5.21 1.59 18.54
CA TRP A 260 -4.86 0.43 19.38
C TRP A 260 -3.40 0.50 19.77
N PHE A 261 -3.10 0.05 20.99
CA PHE A 261 -1.74 -0.06 21.49
C PHE A 261 -1.36 -1.53 21.63
N GLY A 262 -0.11 -1.87 21.33
CA GLY A 262 0.30 -3.25 21.42
C GLY A 262 1.76 -3.54 21.13
N SER A 263 2.06 -4.82 20.97
CA SER A 263 3.38 -5.35 20.63
C SER A 263 3.22 -6.46 19.59
N ALA A 264 3.43 -6.13 18.32
CA ALA A 264 3.30 -7.08 17.23
C ALA A 264 4.24 -8.28 17.40
N ILE A 265 5.45 -8.10 17.93
CA ILE A 265 6.39 -9.20 18.16
C ILE A 265 5.86 -10.20 19.18
N ASN A 266 5.10 -9.72 20.15
CA ASN A 266 4.49 -10.54 21.20
C ASN A 266 3.05 -10.97 20.83
N SER A 267 2.58 -10.73 19.61
CA SER A 267 1.22 -11.01 19.14
C SER A 267 0.13 -10.28 19.94
N PHE A 268 0.47 -9.17 20.61
CA PHE A 268 -0.44 -8.46 21.51
C PHE A 268 -1.07 -7.24 20.83
N GLY A 269 -2.37 -7.01 21.03
CA GLY A 269 -3.15 -5.93 20.39
C GLY A 269 -3.49 -6.18 18.91
N VAL A 270 -2.95 -7.25 18.32
CA VAL A 270 -3.11 -7.56 16.90
C VAL A 270 -4.51 -8.11 16.59
N LYS A 271 -5.02 -8.96 17.47
CA LYS A 271 -6.39 -9.52 17.37
C LYS A 271 -7.43 -8.41 17.45
N GLU A 272 -7.29 -7.53 18.41
CA GLU A 272 -8.17 -6.38 18.66
C GLU A 272 -8.17 -5.42 17.46
N LEU A 273 -7.00 -5.18 16.89
CA LEU A 273 -6.88 -4.41 15.65
C LEU A 273 -7.59 -5.09 14.47
N MET A 274 -7.46 -6.42 14.30
CA MET A 274 -8.16 -7.16 13.26
C MET A 274 -9.67 -7.09 13.42
N GLU A 275 -10.17 -7.27 14.63
CA GLU A 275 -11.58 -7.09 14.96
C GLU A 275 -12.05 -5.65 14.67
N GLY A 276 -11.19 -4.67 14.98
CA GLY A 276 -11.41 -3.26 14.67
C GLY A 276 -11.49 -2.98 13.16
N ILE A 277 -10.57 -3.55 12.37
CA ILE A 277 -10.60 -3.44 10.90
C ILE A 277 -11.90 -4.06 10.35
N GLY A 278 -12.34 -5.19 10.88
CA GLY A 278 -13.60 -5.82 10.51
C GLY A 278 -14.81 -4.95 10.82
N ALA A 279 -14.86 -4.35 12.01
CA ALA A 279 -16.01 -3.59 12.50
C ALA A 279 -16.09 -2.16 11.94
N TYR A 280 -14.95 -1.46 11.87
CA TYR A 280 -14.87 -0.03 11.54
C TYR A 280 -14.24 0.26 10.18
N GLY A 281 -13.56 -0.71 9.58
CA GLY A 281 -13.04 -0.58 8.23
C GLY A 281 -14.17 -0.56 7.19
N PRO A 282 -14.00 0.19 6.09
CA PRO A 282 -15.02 0.28 5.05
C PRO A 282 -15.22 -1.05 4.30
N GLN A 283 -16.43 -1.26 3.85
CA GLN A 283 -16.74 -2.24 2.81
C GLN A 283 -16.15 -1.76 1.47
N PRO A 284 -16.09 -2.62 0.43
CA PRO A 284 -15.63 -2.20 -0.88
C PRO A 284 -16.34 -0.94 -1.38
N GLN A 285 -15.56 0.07 -1.78
CA GLN A 285 -16.05 1.39 -2.14
C GLN A 285 -16.26 1.53 -3.66
N VAL A 286 -17.00 2.55 -4.04
CA VAL A 286 -17.21 2.95 -5.44
C VAL A 286 -15.87 3.34 -6.06
N GLN A 287 -15.57 2.81 -7.25
CA GLN A 287 -14.35 3.14 -7.98
C GLN A 287 -14.60 4.25 -9.00
N SER A 288 -13.69 5.23 -9.01
CA SER A 288 -13.70 6.29 -10.02
C SER A 288 -13.36 5.72 -11.39
N ALA A 289 -14.19 5.97 -12.38
CA ALA A 289 -13.98 5.52 -13.76
C ALA A 289 -14.68 6.46 -14.75
N GLU A 290 -14.30 6.37 -16.02
CA GLU A 290 -14.94 7.07 -17.13
C GLU A 290 -15.60 6.07 -18.08
N PRO A 291 -16.78 6.37 -18.62
CA PRO A 291 -17.57 7.60 -18.50
C PRO A 291 -18.44 7.67 -17.22
N ARG A 292 -18.41 6.66 -16.38
CA ARG A 292 -19.18 6.61 -15.11
C ARG A 292 -18.42 5.87 -14.02
N GLN A 293 -18.76 6.12 -12.78
CA GLN A 293 -18.27 5.36 -11.62
C GLN A 293 -18.73 3.91 -11.67
N ILE A 294 -17.99 3.03 -10.97
CA ILE A 294 -18.29 1.60 -10.84
C ILE A 294 -18.68 1.33 -9.38
N ALA A 295 -19.92 0.90 -9.17
CA ALA A 295 -20.41 0.55 -7.85
C ALA A 295 -20.12 -0.94 -7.53
N PRO A 296 -19.71 -1.29 -6.30
CA PRO A 296 -19.33 -2.67 -5.95
C PRO A 296 -20.47 -3.68 -6.05
N ASN A 297 -21.73 -3.23 -5.95
CA ASN A 297 -22.93 -4.08 -6.05
C ASN A 297 -23.40 -4.32 -7.50
N GLU A 298 -22.70 -3.82 -8.50
CA GLU A 298 -23.05 -4.09 -9.89
C GLU A 298 -22.89 -5.58 -10.22
N LYS A 299 -23.79 -6.10 -11.06
CA LYS A 299 -23.76 -7.52 -11.45
C LYS A 299 -22.62 -7.86 -12.41
N LYS A 300 -22.25 -6.91 -13.29
CA LYS A 300 -21.17 -7.10 -14.27
C LYS A 300 -19.83 -6.98 -13.60
N VAL A 301 -18.93 -7.84 -14.02
CA VAL A 301 -17.54 -7.85 -13.52
C VAL A 301 -16.77 -6.69 -14.14
N ALA A 302 -16.13 -5.91 -13.28
CA ALA A 302 -15.09 -4.97 -13.65
C ALA A 302 -13.93 -5.06 -12.65
N GLY A 303 -12.71 -4.88 -13.15
CA GLY A 303 -11.51 -4.84 -12.33
C GLY A 303 -10.41 -4.05 -13.03
N PHE A 304 -9.42 -3.60 -12.27
CA PHE A 304 -8.31 -2.82 -12.80
C PHE A 304 -6.96 -3.30 -12.28
N VAL A 305 -5.95 -3.15 -13.13
CA VAL A 305 -4.57 -3.51 -12.83
C VAL A 305 -3.90 -2.35 -12.09
N PHE A 306 -3.55 -2.55 -10.83
CA PHE A 306 -2.81 -1.53 -10.06
C PHE A 306 -1.32 -1.82 -9.95
N LYS A 307 -0.91 -3.08 -10.22
CA LYS A 307 0.47 -3.52 -10.13
C LYS A 307 0.76 -4.63 -11.13
N VAL A 308 1.97 -4.63 -11.66
CA VAL A 308 2.55 -5.74 -12.42
C VAL A 308 3.88 -6.11 -11.77
N GLN A 309 4.08 -7.40 -11.48
CA GLN A 309 5.30 -7.89 -10.87
C GLN A 309 5.84 -9.07 -11.66
N ALA A 310 7.14 -9.00 -11.99
CA ALA A 310 7.86 -10.10 -12.63
C ALA A 310 8.57 -10.98 -11.60
N ASN A 311 8.89 -12.22 -12.02
CA ASN A 311 9.80 -13.14 -11.33
C ASN A 311 9.46 -13.39 -9.86
N MET A 312 8.18 -13.57 -9.55
CA MET A 312 7.74 -14.02 -8.22
C MET A 312 8.21 -15.46 -7.91
N ASP A 313 8.49 -16.26 -8.93
CA ASP A 313 9.17 -17.54 -8.81
C ASP A 313 10.54 -17.45 -9.49
N PRO A 314 11.66 -17.61 -8.76
CA PRO A 314 13.01 -17.58 -9.34
C PRO A 314 13.25 -18.64 -10.45
N LYS A 315 12.44 -19.71 -10.49
CA LYS A 315 12.54 -20.78 -11.47
C LYS A 315 11.76 -20.52 -12.75
N HIS A 316 10.82 -19.58 -12.72
CA HIS A 316 9.94 -19.25 -13.84
C HIS A 316 9.98 -17.74 -14.11
N ARG A 317 10.19 -17.35 -15.37
CA ARG A 317 10.10 -15.97 -15.85
C ARG A 317 8.63 -15.58 -16.04
N ASP A 318 7.83 -15.71 -14.99
CA ASP A 318 6.44 -15.34 -15.03
C ASP A 318 6.24 -13.90 -14.54
N ARG A 319 5.26 -13.25 -15.13
CA ARG A 319 4.75 -11.96 -14.68
C ARG A 319 3.33 -12.14 -14.20
N VAL A 320 2.97 -11.42 -13.20
CA VAL A 320 1.61 -11.39 -12.65
C VAL A 320 1.11 -9.97 -12.62
N ALA A 321 -0.06 -9.75 -13.20
CA ALA A 321 -0.81 -8.51 -13.05
C ALA A 321 -1.74 -8.65 -11.85
N PHE A 322 -1.64 -7.75 -10.88
CA PHE A 322 -2.52 -7.69 -9.72
C PHE A 322 -3.74 -6.84 -10.09
N VAL A 323 -4.89 -7.46 -10.02
CA VAL A 323 -6.16 -6.88 -10.40
C VAL A 323 -7.05 -6.72 -9.18
N ARG A 324 -7.45 -5.50 -8.88
CA ARG A 324 -8.51 -5.20 -7.91
C ARG A 324 -9.85 -5.39 -8.58
N MET A 325 -10.71 -6.23 -8.01
CA MET A 325 -12.08 -6.41 -8.45
C MET A 325 -12.93 -5.22 -7.95
N ALA A 326 -13.45 -4.43 -8.87
CA ALA A 326 -14.25 -3.24 -8.59
C ALA A 326 -15.74 -3.56 -8.46
N SER A 327 -16.24 -4.54 -9.22
CA SER A 327 -17.64 -4.94 -9.21
C SER A 327 -17.85 -6.38 -9.65
N GLY A 328 -19.03 -6.91 -9.39
CA GLY A 328 -19.50 -8.20 -9.89
C GLY A 328 -18.96 -9.43 -9.16
N HIS A 329 -19.30 -10.57 -9.72
CA HIS A 329 -18.82 -11.88 -9.26
C HIS A 329 -18.03 -12.56 -10.37
N PHE A 330 -16.72 -12.50 -10.29
CA PHE A 330 -15.82 -13.15 -11.21
C PHE A 330 -15.77 -14.66 -10.95
N LYS A 331 -15.75 -15.44 -12.04
CA LYS A 331 -15.50 -16.88 -12.00
C LYS A 331 -14.36 -17.24 -12.94
N ARG A 332 -13.56 -18.22 -12.55
CA ARG A 332 -12.46 -18.74 -13.37
C ARG A 332 -12.94 -19.12 -14.76
N GLY A 333 -12.16 -18.77 -15.76
CA GLY A 333 -12.49 -19.01 -17.17
C GLY A 333 -13.40 -17.96 -17.80
N MET A 334 -13.90 -16.96 -17.06
CA MET A 334 -14.65 -15.87 -17.65
C MET A 334 -13.82 -15.14 -18.71
N LYS A 335 -14.51 -14.68 -19.75
CA LYS A 335 -13.94 -13.81 -20.78
C LYS A 335 -14.24 -12.36 -20.43
N LEU A 336 -13.22 -11.61 -20.13
CA LEU A 336 -13.31 -10.17 -19.88
C LEU A 336 -12.74 -9.41 -21.08
N THR A 337 -13.32 -8.26 -21.38
CA THR A 337 -12.80 -7.35 -22.39
C THR A 337 -11.67 -6.52 -21.78
N HIS A 338 -10.50 -6.58 -22.35
CA HIS A 338 -9.41 -5.67 -22.07
C HIS A 338 -9.69 -4.34 -22.77
N VAL A 339 -10.06 -3.32 -21.99
CA VAL A 339 -10.67 -2.08 -22.52
C VAL A 339 -9.71 -1.35 -23.48
N ARG A 340 -8.44 -1.20 -23.14
CA ARG A 340 -7.43 -0.55 -23.98
C ARG A 340 -7.29 -1.21 -25.36
N SER A 341 -7.16 -2.53 -25.41
CA SER A 341 -6.97 -3.23 -26.67
C SER A 341 -8.29 -3.60 -27.38
N LYS A 342 -9.44 -3.42 -26.70
CA LYS A 342 -10.78 -3.83 -27.16
C LYS A 342 -10.89 -5.32 -27.50
N LYS A 343 -10.00 -6.14 -26.93
CA LYS A 343 -9.95 -7.60 -27.20
C LYS A 343 -10.48 -8.39 -26.02
N PRO A 344 -11.21 -9.49 -26.26
CA PRO A 344 -11.57 -10.40 -25.19
C PRO A 344 -10.34 -11.19 -24.70
N MET A 345 -10.22 -11.35 -23.40
CA MET A 345 -9.20 -12.11 -22.71
C MET A 345 -9.88 -13.14 -21.80
N ALA A 346 -9.54 -14.42 -21.98
CA ALA A 346 -10.00 -15.48 -21.08
C ALA A 346 -9.08 -15.55 -19.86
N ILE A 347 -9.65 -15.45 -18.66
CA ILE A 347 -8.91 -15.54 -17.41
C ILE A 347 -8.95 -16.97 -16.89
N SER A 348 -8.03 -17.82 -17.39
CA SER A 348 -8.05 -19.26 -17.14
C SER A 348 -7.34 -19.70 -15.87
N ASN A 349 -6.28 -18.99 -15.47
CA ASN A 349 -5.45 -19.34 -14.33
C ASN A 349 -5.23 -18.14 -13.40
N PRO A 350 -6.31 -17.50 -12.89
CA PRO A 350 -6.15 -16.47 -11.90
C PRO A 350 -5.65 -17.08 -10.58
N VAL A 351 -4.86 -16.33 -9.84
CA VAL A 351 -4.29 -16.79 -8.57
C VAL A 351 -4.76 -15.88 -7.43
N LEU A 352 -5.03 -16.48 -6.28
CA LEU A 352 -5.11 -15.82 -4.99
C LEU A 352 -3.76 -15.98 -4.29
N PHE A 353 -3.41 -14.99 -3.51
CA PHE A 353 -2.17 -15.00 -2.75
C PHE A 353 -2.50 -15.31 -1.29
N LEU A 354 -2.19 -16.53 -0.85
CA LEU A 354 -2.30 -16.96 0.54
C LEU A 354 -0.90 -16.97 1.15
N ALA A 355 -0.52 -15.88 1.79
CA ALA A 355 0.84 -15.70 2.30
C ALA A 355 1.91 -15.94 1.21
N SER A 356 2.67 -17.05 1.28
CA SER A 356 3.69 -17.41 0.29
C SER A 356 3.18 -18.31 -0.83
N ASP A 357 1.97 -18.84 -0.69
CA ASP A 357 1.43 -19.83 -1.62
C ASP A 357 0.47 -19.19 -2.61
N ARG A 358 0.48 -19.68 -3.84
CA ARG A 358 -0.45 -19.27 -4.88
C ARG A 358 -1.49 -20.36 -5.05
N GLU A 359 -2.73 -20.02 -4.80
CA GLU A 359 -3.84 -20.90 -5.10
C GLU A 359 -4.61 -20.40 -6.32
N LEU A 360 -5.22 -21.31 -7.05
CA LEU A 360 -6.11 -20.93 -8.14
C LEU A 360 -7.35 -20.24 -7.57
N ALA A 361 -7.64 -19.06 -8.08
CA ALA A 361 -8.86 -18.32 -7.75
C ALA A 361 -10.03 -18.89 -8.54
N GLU A 362 -10.86 -19.74 -7.95
CA GLU A 362 -12.06 -20.23 -8.61
C GLU A 362 -13.11 -19.11 -8.77
N GLU A 363 -13.19 -18.21 -7.80
CA GLU A 363 -14.08 -17.05 -7.83
C GLU A 363 -13.47 -15.86 -7.10
N ALA A 364 -13.96 -14.65 -7.42
CA ALA A 364 -13.61 -13.42 -6.73
C ALA A 364 -14.77 -12.42 -6.83
N TRP A 365 -14.89 -11.58 -5.81
CA TRP A 365 -15.96 -10.58 -5.68
C TRP A 365 -15.38 -9.17 -5.64
N ALA A 366 -16.22 -8.17 -5.80
CA ALA A 366 -15.81 -6.79 -5.56
C ALA A 366 -15.11 -6.67 -4.21
N GLY A 367 -13.93 -6.06 -4.19
CA GLY A 367 -13.09 -6.02 -3.01
C GLY A 367 -11.89 -6.96 -3.07
N ASP A 368 -11.96 -8.09 -3.75
CA ASP A 368 -10.85 -9.03 -3.84
C ASP A 368 -9.73 -8.54 -4.76
N ILE A 369 -8.53 -9.05 -4.49
CA ILE A 369 -7.36 -8.86 -5.34
C ILE A 369 -6.95 -10.22 -5.91
N ILE A 370 -6.91 -10.32 -7.23
CA ILE A 370 -6.45 -11.53 -7.93
C ILE A 370 -5.20 -11.25 -8.75
N GLY A 371 -4.36 -12.25 -8.89
CA GLY A 371 -3.22 -12.22 -9.81
C GLY A 371 -3.60 -12.87 -11.14
N ILE A 372 -3.33 -12.19 -12.24
CA ILE A 372 -3.50 -12.76 -13.58
C ILE A 372 -2.12 -12.98 -14.20
N PRO A 373 -1.78 -14.21 -14.63
CA PRO A 373 -0.55 -14.46 -15.38
C PRO A 373 -0.46 -13.54 -16.60
N ASN A 374 0.62 -12.77 -16.69
CA ASN A 374 0.76 -11.70 -17.67
C ASN A 374 1.96 -11.94 -18.58
N HIS A 375 1.71 -12.19 -19.85
CA HIS A 375 2.74 -12.34 -20.87
C HIS A 375 3.06 -11.03 -21.61
N GLY A 376 2.91 -9.87 -20.92
CA GLY A 376 3.15 -8.54 -21.49
C GLY A 376 1.93 -7.91 -22.15
N GLN A 377 0.73 -8.43 -21.87
CA GLN A 377 -0.52 -7.89 -22.42
C GLN A 377 -1.12 -6.81 -21.50
N LEU A 378 -1.03 -7.03 -20.18
CA LEU A 378 -1.58 -6.14 -19.16
C LEU A 378 -0.53 -5.19 -18.64
N ARG A 379 -0.91 -3.93 -18.46
CA ARG A 379 -0.12 -2.85 -17.87
C ARG A 379 -0.85 -2.27 -16.65
N ILE A 380 -0.14 -1.55 -15.81
CA ILE A 380 -0.75 -0.78 -14.74
C ILE A 380 -1.73 0.23 -15.35
N GLY A 381 -2.94 0.35 -14.78
CA GLY A 381 -4.02 1.20 -15.30
C GLY A 381 -5.00 0.46 -16.21
N ASP A 382 -4.66 -0.70 -16.75
CA ASP A 382 -5.58 -1.46 -17.58
C ASP A 382 -6.85 -1.85 -16.84
N THR A 383 -7.99 -1.69 -17.50
CA THR A 383 -9.31 -2.09 -17.00
C THR A 383 -9.82 -3.31 -17.77
N LEU A 384 -10.37 -4.26 -17.03
CA LEU A 384 -10.99 -5.49 -17.52
C LEU A 384 -12.47 -5.47 -17.17
N THR A 385 -13.36 -5.69 -18.15
CA THR A 385 -14.82 -5.61 -17.94
C THR A 385 -15.58 -6.70 -18.68
N GLU A 386 -16.82 -6.93 -18.30
CA GLU A 386 -17.78 -7.72 -19.10
C GLU A 386 -18.38 -6.93 -20.26
N GLY A 387 -17.50 -6.38 -21.14
CA GLY A 387 -17.89 -5.78 -22.42
C GLY A 387 -18.22 -4.28 -22.39
N GLU A 388 -18.25 -3.63 -21.23
CA GLU A 388 -18.45 -2.19 -21.14
C GLU A 388 -17.12 -1.45 -21.27
N ALA A 389 -17.08 -0.33 -21.98
CA ALA A 389 -15.87 0.48 -22.15
C ALA A 389 -15.69 1.43 -20.95
N LEU A 390 -15.44 0.86 -19.78
CA LEU A 390 -15.13 1.61 -18.56
C LEU A 390 -13.61 1.66 -18.37
N ARG A 391 -13.09 2.83 -18.04
CA ARG A 391 -11.68 3.04 -17.69
C ARG A 391 -11.58 3.53 -16.25
N VAL A 392 -11.00 2.75 -15.38
CA VAL A 392 -10.71 3.17 -14.00
C VAL A 392 -9.67 4.28 -14.03
N THR A 393 -9.92 5.35 -13.27
CA THR A 393 -9.10 6.56 -13.18
C THR A 393 -8.45 6.71 -11.81
N GLY A 394 -7.56 7.70 -11.67
CA GLY A 394 -6.92 8.00 -10.38
C GLY A 394 -5.70 7.15 -10.05
N ILE A 395 -5.13 6.37 -10.98
CA ILE A 395 -3.87 5.66 -10.77
C ILE A 395 -2.72 6.60 -11.16
N PRO A 396 -1.91 7.11 -10.18
CA PRO A 396 -0.94 8.13 -10.47
C PRO A 396 0.36 7.56 -11.05
N SER A 397 0.98 8.36 -11.91
CA SER A 397 2.37 8.20 -12.35
C SER A 397 3.11 9.50 -12.05
N PHE A 398 4.14 9.43 -11.22
CA PHE A 398 4.90 10.61 -10.77
C PHE A 398 6.15 10.80 -11.63
N ALA A 399 6.57 12.06 -11.79
CA ALA A 399 7.87 12.37 -12.34
C ALA A 399 8.97 11.86 -11.38
N PRO A 400 10.05 11.29 -11.90
CA PRO A 400 11.15 10.81 -11.08
C PRO A 400 11.91 11.96 -10.42
N GLU A 401 12.48 11.68 -9.24
CA GLU A 401 13.33 12.62 -8.53
C GLU A 401 14.80 12.54 -8.96
N LEU A 402 15.22 11.36 -9.43
CA LEU A 402 16.59 11.10 -9.87
C LEU A 402 16.59 10.60 -11.32
N LEU A 403 17.49 11.15 -12.12
CA LEU A 403 17.66 10.80 -13.53
C LEU A 403 19.09 10.36 -13.80
N GLN A 404 19.28 9.18 -14.41
CA GLN A 404 20.59 8.70 -14.84
C GLN A 404 20.53 8.13 -16.26
N GLY A 405 21.61 8.32 -17.01
CA GLY A 405 21.81 7.61 -18.26
C GLY A 405 22.12 6.13 -18.00
N VAL A 406 21.73 5.24 -18.89
CA VAL A 406 22.02 3.81 -18.77
C VAL A 406 22.76 3.30 -19.99
N ARG A 407 23.81 2.48 -19.76
CA ARG A 407 24.56 1.82 -20.83
C ARG A 407 24.72 0.33 -20.55
N ALA A 408 24.60 -0.46 -21.63
CA ALA A 408 25.00 -1.86 -21.59
C ALA A 408 26.53 -1.96 -21.50
N GLY A 409 27.03 -2.93 -20.75
CA GLY A 409 28.45 -3.25 -20.72
C GLY A 409 28.99 -3.67 -22.10
N ASP A 410 28.11 -4.28 -22.93
CA ASP A 410 28.38 -4.64 -24.32
C ASP A 410 27.49 -3.82 -25.28
N PRO A 411 28.06 -2.95 -26.13
CA PRO A 411 27.29 -2.14 -27.08
C PRO A 411 26.44 -2.96 -28.07
N MET A 412 26.82 -4.19 -28.37
CA MET A 412 26.05 -5.06 -29.28
C MET A 412 24.72 -5.54 -28.67
N LYS A 413 24.60 -5.43 -27.37
CA LYS A 413 23.37 -5.79 -26.63
C LYS A 413 22.39 -4.62 -26.42
N ALA A 414 22.55 -3.50 -27.11
CA ALA A 414 21.71 -2.30 -26.97
C ALA A 414 20.20 -2.59 -27.15
N LYS A 415 19.83 -3.44 -28.12
CA LYS A 415 18.43 -3.86 -28.33
C LYS A 415 17.86 -4.69 -27.17
N HIS A 416 18.70 -5.50 -26.53
CA HIS A 416 18.31 -6.27 -25.35
C HIS A 416 18.09 -5.35 -24.15
N LEU A 417 18.94 -4.34 -24.00
CA LEU A 417 18.78 -3.30 -22.98
C LEU A 417 17.48 -2.53 -23.19
N GLU A 418 17.19 -2.07 -24.43
CA GLU A 418 15.92 -1.39 -24.74
C GLU A 418 14.72 -2.24 -24.34
N LYS A 419 14.72 -3.53 -24.70
CA LYS A 419 13.64 -4.45 -24.33
C LYS A 419 13.49 -4.57 -22.82
N ALA A 420 14.60 -4.73 -22.09
CA ALA A 420 14.58 -4.83 -20.63
C ALA A 420 14.01 -3.55 -20.00
N LEU A 421 14.50 -2.38 -20.43
CA LEU A 421 14.05 -1.09 -19.91
C LEU A 421 12.56 -0.85 -20.14
N MET A 422 12.05 -1.15 -21.36
CA MET A 422 10.62 -1.02 -21.66
C MET A 422 9.78 -1.92 -20.75
N GLN A 423 10.26 -3.12 -20.47
CA GLN A 423 9.56 -4.03 -19.56
C GLN A 423 9.55 -3.51 -18.11
N PHE A 424 10.65 -2.93 -17.62
CA PHE A 424 10.66 -2.30 -16.29
C PHE A 424 9.77 -1.05 -16.22
N ALA A 425 9.67 -0.30 -17.33
CA ALA A 425 8.72 0.81 -17.41
C ALA A 425 7.26 0.34 -17.36
N GLU A 426 6.92 -0.74 -18.09
CA GLU A 426 5.58 -1.36 -18.05
C GLU A 426 5.21 -1.93 -16.66
N GLU A 427 6.20 -2.41 -15.91
CA GLU A 427 6.04 -2.85 -14.51
C GLU A 427 5.93 -1.66 -13.55
N GLY A 428 6.23 -0.43 -14.02
CA GLY A 428 6.31 0.75 -13.17
C GLY A 428 7.49 0.76 -12.20
N ALA A 429 8.48 -0.10 -12.40
CA ALA A 429 9.69 -0.18 -11.57
C ALA A 429 10.63 1.01 -11.78
N ALA A 430 10.57 1.64 -12.96
CA ALA A 430 11.29 2.87 -13.30
C ALA A 430 10.55 3.63 -14.40
N LYS A 431 10.87 4.93 -14.53
CA LYS A 431 10.52 5.69 -15.74
C LYS A 431 11.66 5.55 -16.75
N VAL A 432 11.30 5.36 -18.01
CA VAL A 432 12.28 5.24 -19.09
C VAL A 432 11.97 6.28 -20.13
N PHE A 433 12.94 7.13 -20.40
CA PHE A 433 12.83 8.22 -21.35
C PHE A 433 13.80 7.99 -22.52
N LYS A 434 13.28 8.10 -23.73
CA LYS A 434 14.06 8.06 -24.97
C LYS A 434 14.21 9.48 -25.50
N PRO A 435 15.41 10.09 -25.40
CA PRO A 435 15.64 11.44 -25.92
C PRO A 435 15.36 11.52 -27.42
N SER A 436 14.81 12.64 -27.87
CA SER A 436 14.57 12.91 -29.29
C SER A 436 15.86 13.06 -30.10
N ILE A 437 16.94 13.46 -29.42
CA ILE A 437 18.28 13.60 -30.02
C ILE A 437 19.26 12.76 -29.20
N GLY A 438 20.05 11.93 -29.88
CA GLY A 438 21.03 11.05 -29.27
C GLY A 438 20.65 9.57 -29.29
N SER A 439 21.56 8.71 -28.90
CA SER A 439 21.37 7.26 -28.79
C SER A 439 21.57 6.84 -27.36
N GLY A 440 20.49 6.62 -26.63
CA GLY A 440 20.56 6.15 -25.25
C GLY A 440 19.23 6.31 -24.55
N PHE A 441 19.17 5.80 -23.34
CA PHE A 441 17.98 5.93 -22.49
C PHE A 441 18.37 6.68 -21.22
N ILE A 442 17.42 7.46 -20.72
CA ILE A 442 17.48 8.06 -19.39
C ILE A 442 16.48 7.29 -18.52
N VAL A 443 16.97 6.78 -17.42
CA VAL A 443 16.16 6.08 -16.43
C VAL A 443 15.91 7.03 -15.27
N GLY A 444 14.65 7.12 -14.88
CA GLY A 444 14.20 7.93 -13.77
C GLY A 444 13.63 7.07 -12.65
N VAL A 445 13.98 7.39 -11.42
CA VAL A 445 13.55 6.71 -10.21
C VAL A 445 13.25 7.73 -9.10
N VAL A 446 12.59 7.28 -8.03
CA VAL A 446 12.32 8.12 -6.85
C VAL A 446 13.55 8.19 -5.94
N GLY A 447 14.22 7.06 -5.71
CA GLY A 447 15.37 7.01 -4.82
C GLY A 447 16.57 6.25 -5.37
N ALA A 448 17.75 6.52 -4.83
CA ALA A 448 19.02 6.00 -5.34
C ALA A 448 19.11 4.46 -5.29
N LEU A 449 18.51 3.83 -4.28
CA LEU A 449 18.51 2.39 -4.12
C LEU A 449 17.82 1.68 -5.29
N GLN A 450 16.84 2.32 -5.95
CA GLN A 450 16.17 1.74 -7.10
C GLN A 450 17.12 1.49 -8.28
N PHE A 451 18.16 2.32 -8.49
CA PHE A 451 19.14 2.06 -9.55
C PHE A 451 19.93 0.78 -9.29
N GLU A 452 20.30 0.50 -8.03
CA GLU A 452 21.00 -0.74 -7.66
C GLU A 452 20.10 -1.96 -7.86
N VAL A 453 18.82 -1.84 -7.46
CA VAL A 453 17.81 -2.89 -7.68
C VAL A 453 17.63 -3.16 -9.18
N LEU A 454 17.51 -2.11 -9.99
CA LEU A 454 17.34 -2.23 -11.42
C LEU A 454 18.59 -2.87 -12.08
N ALA A 455 19.80 -2.45 -11.72
CA ALA A 455 21.04 -3.04 -12.24
C ALA A 455 21.11 -4.54 -11.94
N SER A 456 20.85 -4.92 -10.69
CA SER A 456 20.82 -6.32 -10.25
C SER A 456 19.74 -7.13 -10.99
N ARG A 457 18.54 -6.59 -11.15
CA ARG A 457 17.45 -7.25 -11.86
C ARG A 457 17.76 -7.43 -13.35
N ILE A 458 18.30 -6.39 -14.02
CA ILE A 458 18.68 -6.47 -15.44
C ILE A 458 19.75 -7.55 -15.63
N GLU A 459 20.72 -7.65 -14.74
CA GLU A 459 21.74 -8.69 -14.80
C GLU A 459 21.17 -10.08 -14.56
N MET A 460 20.35 -10.26 -13.50
CA MET A 460 19.78 -11.57 -13.17
C MET A 460 18.75 -12.04 -14.21
N GLU A 461 17.87 -11.16 -14.68
CA GLU A 461 16.75 -11.51 -15.55
C GLU A 461 17.15 -11.61 -17.02
N TYR A 462 18.11 -10.79 -17.47
CA TYR A 462 18.48 -10.68 -18.88
C TYR A 462 19.93 -11.08 -19.17
N GLY A 463 20.75 -11.37 -18.13
CA GLY A 463 22.17 -11.64 -18.29
C GLY A 463 22.93 -10.46 -18.88
N LEU A 464 22.51 -9.25 -18.53
CA LEU A 464 23.01 -8.02 -19.13
C LEU A 464 23.53 -7.08 -18.03
N PRO A 465 24.84 -7.05 -17.76
CA PRO A 465 25.41 -6.07 -16.86
C PRO A 465 25.26 -4.67 -17.44
N VAL A 466 24.73 -3.76 -16.62
CA VAL A 466 24.51 -2.34 -16.98
C VAL A 466 25.23 -1.42 -16.03
N ARG A 467 25.50 -0.19 -16.49
CA ARG A 467 26.02 0.90 -15.68
C ARG A 467 25.11 2.10 -15.81
N PHE A 468 24.78 2.67 -14.66
CA PHE A 468 24.11 3.96 -14.58
C PHE A 468 25.15 5.07 -14.49
N GLU A 469 24.97 6.12 -15.27
CA GLU A 469 25.87 7.27 -15.38
C GLU A 469 25.11 8.54 -15.07
N ALA A 470 25.78 9.54 -14.51
CA ALA A 470 25.16 10.82 -14.22
C ALA A 470 24.51 11.43 -15.47
N SER A 471 23.26 11.83 -15.34
CA SER A 471 22.54 12.58 -16.37
C SER A 471 22.85 14.08 -16.25
N GLN A 472 22.82 14.77 -17.38
CA GLN A 472 22.83 16.24 -17.37
C GLN A 472 21.46 16.83 -16.93
N PHE A 473 20.40 16.03 -16.91
CA PHE A 473 19.06 16.43 -16.52
C PHE A 473 18.78 16.01 -15.08
N THR A 474 18.05 16.85 -14.36
CA THR A 474 17.70 16.63 -12.95
C THR A 474 16.18 16.55 -12.74
N SER A 475 15.38 16.94 -13.74
CA SER A 475 13.92 16.96 -13.62
C SER A 475 13.25 16.59 -14.95
N ALA A 476 12.05 16.00 -14.84
CA ALA A 476 11.21 15.64 -15.96
C ALA A 476 9.79 16.20 -15.76
N ARG A 477 9.15 16.66 -16.84
CA ARG A 477 7.75 17.08 -16.83
C ARG A 477 7.08 16.58 -18.10
N TRP A 478 5.88 16.00 -17.95
CA TRP A 478 5.03 15.71 -19.11
C TRP A 478 4.46 16.98 -19.69
N VAL A 479 4.43 17.03 -21.02
CA VAL A 479 3.96 18.21 -21.77
C VAL A 479 2.65 17.87 -22.45
N SER A 480 1.61 18.65 -22.18
CA SER A 480 0.31 18.54 -22.82
C SER A 480 -0.24 19.92 -23.19
N GLY A 481 -1.18 19.95 -24.12
CA GLY A 481 -1.78 21.18 -24.61
C GLY A 481 -2.32 21.01 -26.01
N GLU A 482 -2.68 22.10 -26.67
CA GLU A 482 -3.09 22.09 -28.07
C GLU A 482 -1.94 21.60 -28.97
N LYS A 483 -2.24 20.71 -29.90
CA LYS A 483 -1.25 20.04 -30.75
C LYS A 483 -0.28 21.00 -31.44
N ALA A 484 -0.81 22.12 -31.98
CA ALA A 484 0.00 23.11 -32.69
C ALA A 484 1.04 23.77 -31.77
N GLU A 485 0.68 24.09 -30.51
CA GLU A 485 1.58 24.69 -29.54
C GLU A 485 2.59 23.65 -29.00
N VAL A 486 2.16 22.41 -28.78
CA VAL A 486 3.06 21.31 -28.43
C VAL A 486 4.09 21.06 -29.51
N ASP A 487 3.70 20.98 -30.78
CA ASP A 487 4.60 20.78 -31.93
C ASP A 487 5.62 21.94 -32.06
N LYS A 488 5.19 23.17 -31.85
CA LYS A 488 6.05 24.37 -31.83
C LYS A 488 7.07 24.31 -30.70
N PHE A 489 6.63 23.96 -29.48
CA PHE A 489 7.49 23.81 -28.32
C PHE A 489 8.53 22.71 -28.53
N VAL A 490 8.11 21.53 -29.01
CA VAL A 490 8.99 20.38 -29.31
C VAL A 490 10.06 20.78 -30.31
N ASN A 491 9.69 21.49 -31.39
CA ASN A 491 10.64 21.93 -32.40
C ASN A 491 11.67 22.93 -31.87
N ALA A 492 11.25 23.82 -30.97
CA ALA A 492 12.14 24.81 -30.35
C ALA A 492 13.10 24.21 -29.30
N ASN A 493 12.69 23.09 -28.65
CA ASN A 493 13.39 22.52 -27.50
C ASN A 493 13.90 21.09 -27.73
N LYS A 494 14.19 20.67 -28.94
CA LYS A 494 14.53 19.27 -29.33
C LYS A 494 15.56 18.58 -28.43
N GLN A 495 16.55 19.33 -27.89
CA GLN A 495 17.59 18.79 -27.02
C GLN A 495 17.11 18.41 -25.62
N HIS A 496 15.96 18.93 -25.22
CA HIS A 496 15.31 18.73 -23.93
C HIS A 496 14.08 17.82 -24.02
N ILE A 497 13.71 17.41 -25.24
CA ILE A 497 12.56 16.54 -25.45
C ILE A 497 12.96 15.07 -25.43
N ALA A 498 12.19 14.31 -24.70
CA ALA A 498 12.21 12.85 -24.71
C ALA A 498 10.78 12.30 -24.81
N HIS A 499 10.68 11.02 -25.04
CA HIS A 499 9.40 10.29 -25.01
C HIS A 499 9.49 9.22 -23.94
N ASP A 500 8.44 9.07 -23.17
CA ASP A 500 8.33 7.95 -22.23
C ASP A 500 7.94 6.64 -22.94
N HIS A 501 7.74 5.57 -22.18
CA HIS A 501 7.41 4.25 -22.74
C HIS A 501 6.04 4.18 -23.44
N ASP A 502 5.12 5.11 -23.10
CA ASP A 502 3.81 5.24 -23.77
C ASP A 502 3.88 6.12 -25.02
N GLY A 503 5.00 6.81 -25.22
CA GLY A 503 5.21 7.75 -26.32
C GLY A 503 4.84 9.18 -25.98
N ASP A 504 4.48 9.47 -24.72
CA ASP A 504 4.15 10.79 -24.27
C ASP A 504 5.38 11.72 -24.26
N ILE A 505 5.16 12.98 -24.59
CA ILE A 505 6.21 13.99 -24.66
C ILE A 505 6.63 14.40 -23.25
N VAL A 506 7.94 14.33 -23.02
CA VAL A 506 8.56 14.70 -21.75
C VAL A 506 9.61 15.78 -21.98
N TYR A 507 9.52 16.85 -21.21
CA TYR A 507 10.52 17.92 -21.15
C TYR A 507 11.50 17.61 -20.00
N LEU A 508 12.78 17.42 -20.37
CA LEU A 508 13.87 17.15 -19.45
C LEU A 508 14.65 18.43 -19.17
N THR A 509 14.85 18.78 -17.91
CA THR A 509 15.50 20.03 -17.52
C THR A 509 16.68 19.83 -16.57
N ARG A 510 17.54 20.84 -16.50
CA ARG A 510 18.68 20.88 -15.57
C ARG A 510 18.34 21.64 -14.29
N LEU A 511 17.49 22.65 -14.39
CA LEU A 511 17.16 23.56 -13.31
C LEU A 511 15.65 23.79 -13.24
N GLN A 512 15.12 24.03 -12.04
CA GLN A 512 13.73 24.45 -11.85
C GLN A 512 13.40 25.73 -12.65
N TRP A 513 14.33 26.65 -12.73
CA TRP A 513 14.19 27.87 -13.53
C TRP A 513 13.81 27.62 -15.00
N ASP A 514 14.28 26.52 -15.60
CA ASP A 514 13.91 26.15 -16.99
C ASP A 514 12.42 25.86 -17.09
N ILE A 515 11.83 25.22 -16.07
CA ILE A 515 10.40 24.93 -16.01
C ILE A 515 9.63 26.25 -15.88
N ASP A 516 10.01 27.11 -14.94
CA ASP A 516 9.35 28.39 -14.69
C ASP A 516 9.39 29.29 -15.93
N ARG A 517 10.50 29.27 -16.66
CA ARG A 517 10.62 29.97 -17.95
C ARG A 517 9.65 29.42 -18.98
N VAL A 518 9.55 28.10 -19.15
CA VAL A 518 8.64 27.50 -20.12
C VAL A 518 7.17 27.79 -19.78
N VAL A 519 6.79 27.70 -18.52
CA VAL A 519 5.42 28.03 -18.06
C VAL A 519 5.07 29.48 -18.40
N ARG A 520 6.03 30.41 -18.29
CA ARG A 520 5.83 31.82 -18.63
C ARG A 520 5.77 32.04 -20.15
N ASP A 521 6.69 31.41 -20.90
CA ASP A 521 6.87 31.66 -22.34
C ASP A 521 5.87 30.87 -23.20
N TYR A 522 5.24 29.82 -22.64
CA TYR A 522 4.24 28.94 -23.27
C TYR A 522 3.05 28.71 -22.34
N PRO A 523 2.25 29.75 -22.04
CA PRO A 523 1.13 29.64 -21.08
C PRO A 523 0.02 28.67 -21.50
N GLU A 524 -0.06 28.33 -22.78
CA GLU A 524 -1.03 27.37 -23.34
C GLU A 524 -0.62 25.90 -23.12
N LEU A 525 0.59 25.66 -22.59
CA LEU A 525 1.08 24.32 -22.31
C LEU A 525 0.95 23.98 -20.84
N ASN A 526 0.56 22.73 -20.58
CA ASN A 526 0.57 22.16 -19.24
C ASN A 526 1.86 21.33 -19.04
N LEU A 527 2.69 21.75 -18.09
CA LEU A 527 3.86 21.00 -17.64
C LEU A 527 3.55 20.37 -16.28
N THR A 528 3.37 19.05 -16.25
CA THR A 528 2.92 18.34 -15.05
C THR A 528 4.01 17.42 -14.50
N ALA A 529 4.13 17.37 -13.18
CA ALA A 529 4.96 16.38 -12.46
C ALA A 529 4.24 15.05 -12.26
N THR A 530 2.95 15.01 -12.57
CA THR A 530 2.11 13.81 -12.45
C THR A 530 1.31 13.64 -13.72
N LYS A 531 1.13 12.40 -14.14
CA LYS A 531 0.11 12.03 -15.14
C LYS A 531 -0.75 10.91 -14.58
N GLU A 532 -2.00 10.86 -14.96
CA GLU A 532 -2.75 9.62 -14.80
C GLU A 532 -2.18 8.58 -15.76
N MET A 533 -2.09 7.33 -15.32
CA MET A 533 -1.77 6.25 -16.22
C MET A 533 -2.93 6.14 -17.21
N MET A 534 -2.79 6.83 -18.34
CA MET A 534 -3.76 6.80 -19.44
C MET A 534 -3.52 5.52 -20.23
N VAL A 535 -4.44 4.61 -20.10
CA VAL A 535 -4.40 3.34 -20.82
C VAL A 535 -5.51 3.28 -21.84
#